data_d3bb510cfb2f17f3ea2d1eaf8c3b0f46
#
_entry.id   d3bb510cfb2f17f3ea2d1eaf8c3b0f46
#
_cell.length_a   1.000
_cell.length_b   1.000
_cell.length_c   1.000
_cell.angle_alpha   90.00
_cell.angle_beta   90.00
_cell.angle_gamma   90.00
#
_symmetry.space_group_name_H-M   'P 1'
#
loop_
_entity.id
_entity.type
_entity.pdbx_description
1 polymer ?
#
loop_
_entity_poly.entity_id
_entity_poly.type
_entity_poly.pdbx_seq_one_letter_code
_entity_poly.pdbx_strand_id
1 'polypeptide(L)'
;CIGNANSRHAAGRQAAEILHASLQHMAQMLGAKETEIIQTSGASESNNTAIKGILRASRHVGRHVITTPLEHASVSGCLTAMQEQGAQIDVVSIDRQGRVNLDELAELLRRDTVLVTISAVDSELGVVQPVREIARMLEAYPHCRLHVDATQAVGKIPISFQYADTMSLAAHKFYGLNGVGLLLRREDVGMEPLIHGGVSASLYRSGTPPVGLAAATETALEIALSEQAARYERVQKLNARLRAALAVCPKVAINSPEHAIPHILNLSVEGVRGTAMAAALDARGVCVSVKSACSVEGTPSRAVFAVSRNRQR
;
A
#
# COMPACT_ATOMS: atom_id res chain seq x y z
N CYS A 1 -18.86 -21.59 2.44
CA CYS A 1 -19.76 -21.11 3.49
C CYS A 1 -21.02 -20.52 2.85
N ILE A 2 -22.19 -21.05 3.21
CA ILE A 2 -23.52 -20.65 2.66
C ILE A 2 -24.29 -19.69 3.57
N GLY A 3 -23.79 -19.42 4.79
CA GLY A 3 -24.43 -18.54 5.78
C GLY A 3 -24.02 -17.09 5.64
N ASN A 4 -24.96 -16.16 5.93
CA ASN A 4 -24.64 -14.76 6.14
C ASN A 4 -24.26 -14.57 7.62
N ALA A 5 -23.04 -14.10 7.89
CA ALA A 5 -22.51 -13.91 9.25
C ALA A 5 -23.36 -12.96 10.13
N ASN A 6 -24.21 -12.12 9.53
CA ASN A 6 -25.14 -11.25 10.25
C ASN A 6 -26.45 -11.94 10.65
N SER A 7 -26.70 -13.20 10.22
CA SER A 7 -27.94 -13.92 10.48
C SER A 7 -27.85 -14.72 11.77
N ARG A 8 -28.97 -14.76 12.54
CA ARG A 8 -29.03 -15.44 13.85
C ARG A 8 -29.30 -16.95 13.80
N HIS A 9 -29.60 -17.51 12.63
CA HIS A 9 -29.82 -18.95 12.45
C HIS A 9 -28.49 -19.75 12.40
N ALA A 10 -28.56 -21.09 12.49
CA ALA A 10 -27.37 -21.94 12.59
C ALA A 10 -26.30 -21.68 11.51
N ALA A 11 -26.71 -21.59 10.23
CA ALA A 11 -25.77 -21.33 9.15
C ALA A 11 -25.12 -19.93 9.24
N GLY A 12 -25.84 -18.93 9.77
CA GLY A 12 -25.29 -17.59 10.01
C GLY A 12 -24.29 -17.59 11.15
N ARG A 13 -24.60 -18.28 12.27
CA ARG A 13 -23.62 -18.40 13.38
C ARG A 13 -22.34 -19.10 12.93
N GLN A 14 -22.42 -20.18 12.18
CA GLN A 14 -21.26 -20.88 11.64
C GLN A 14 -20.43 -19.94 10.74
N ALA A 15 -21.08 -19.13 9.90
CA ALA A 15 -20.39 -18.14 9.07
C ALA A 15 -19.69 -17.06 9.91
N ALA A 16 -20.33 -16.61 11.00
CA ALA A 16 -19.76 -15.66 11.95
C ALA A 16 -18.54 -16.24 12.68
N GLU A 17 -18.61 -17.49 13.13
CA GLU A 17 -17.47 -18.17 13.77
C GLU A 17 -16.25 -18.26 12.85
N ILE A 18 -16.45 -18.66 11.58
CA ILE A 18 -15.36 -18.70 10.59
C ILE A 18 -14.77 -17.30 10.36
N LEU A 19 -15.64 -16.29 10.20
CA LEU A 19 -15.19 -14.91 10.01
C LEU A 19 -14.35 -14.41 11.18
N HIS A 20 -14.86 -14.57 12.43
CA HIS A 20 -14.15 -14.17 13.64
C HIS A 20 -12.79 -14.87 13.78
N ALA A 21 -12.76 -16.20 13.59
CA ALA A 21 -11.52 -16.96 13.66
C ALA A 21 -10.48 -16.43 12.65
N SER A 22 -10.90 -16.20 11.40
CA SER A 22 -10.03 -15.67 10.37
C SER A 22 -9.53 -14.25 10.67
N LEU A 23 -10.41 -13.36 11.15
CA LEU A 23 -10.02 -11.99 11.51
C LEU A 23 -9.08 -11.99 12.72
N GLN A 24 -9.35 -12.79 13.73
CA GLN A 24 -8.52 -12.93 14.93
C GLN A 24 -7.12 -13.44 14.57
N HIS A 25 -7.02 -14.46 13.73
CA HIS A 25 -5.73 -15.00 13.30
C HIS A 25 -4.95 -14.00 12.45
N MET A 26 -5.60 -13.32 11.49
CA MET A 26 -4.97 -12.25 10.73
C MET A 26 -4.49 -11.10 11.63
N ALA A 27 -5.27 -10.73 12.65
CA ALA A 27 -4.87 -9.71 13.62
C ALA A 27 -3.59 -10.10 14.38
N GLN A 28 -3.50 -11.33 14.86
CA GLN A 28 -2.28 -11.85 15.51
C GLN A 28 -1.07 -11.77 14.60
N MET A 29 -1.20 -12.22 13.35
CA MET A 29 -0.11 -12.18 12.37
C MET A 29 0.36 -10.76 12.02
N LEU A 30 -0.53 -9.77 12.05
CA LEU A 30 -0.25 -8.38 11.69
C LEU A 30 0.06 -7.48 12.90
N GLY A 31 0.00 -8.02 14.12
CA GLY A 31 0.21 -7.23 15.34
C GLY A 31 -0.91 -6.22 15.62
N ALA A 32 -2.14 -6.60 15.28
CA ALA A 32 -3.35 -5.82 15.46
C ALA A 32 -4.36 -6.53 16.39
N LYS A 33 -5.47 -5.88 16.70
CA LYS A 33 -6.65 -6.49 17.29
C LYS A 33 -7.65 -6.86 16.19
N GLU A 34 -8.52 -7.83 16.46
CA GLU A 34 -9.60 -8.19 15.54
C GLU A 34 -10.47 -6.98 15.17
N THR A 35 -10.80 -6.13 16.15
CA THR A 35 -11.61 -4.90 16.00
C THR A 35 -10.93 -3.82 15.14
N GLU A 36 -9.63 -3.94 14.93
CA GLU A 36 -8.83 -3.03 14.10
C GLU A 36 -8.80 -3.46 12.62
N ILE A 37 -9.35 -4.63 12.26
CA ILE A 37 -9.37 -5.13 10.87
C ILE A 37 -10.71 -4.80 10.20
N ILE A 38 -10.62 -4.13 9.06
CA ILE A 38 -11.75 -3.81 8.19
C ILE A 38 -11.52 -4.52 6.86
N GLN A 39 -12.41 -5.45 6.48
CA GLN A 39 -12.37 -6.05 5.16
C GLN A 39 -12.83 -5.06 4.08
N THR A 40 -12.11 -5.03 2.97
CA THR A 40 -12.38 -4.20 1.80
C THR A 40 -12.30 -5.03 0.52
N SER A 41 -12.61 -4.44 -0.62
CA SER A 41 -12.44 -5.08 -1.93
C SER A 41 -10.99 -5.06 -2.46
N GLY A 42 -10.07 -4.41 -1.73
CA GLY A 42 -8.66 -4.28 -2.11
C GLY A 42 -8.03 -3.02 -1.53
N ALA A 43 -6.72 -2.85 -1.73
CA ALA A 43 -6.00 -1.69 -1.22
C ALA A 43 -6.54 -0.34 -1.74
N SER A 44 -7.11 -0.30 -2.93
CA SER A 44 -7.70 0.94 -3.46
C SER A 44 -8.90 1.40 -2.62
N GLU A 45 -9.79 0.50 -2.21
CA GLU A 45 -10.87 0.82 -1.28
C GLU A 45 -10.28 1.17 0.09
N SER A 46 -9.30 0.43 0.59
CA SER A 46 -8.65 0.67 1.88
C SER A 46 -8.02 2.06 1.95
N ASN A 47 -7.22 2.45 0.95
CA ASN A 47 -6.59 3.77 0.87
C ASN A 47 -7.63 4.89 0.83
N ASN A 48 -8.66 4.76 -0.02
CA ASN A 48 -9.75 5.74 -0.10
C ASN A 48 -10.53 5.86 1.22
N THR A 49 -10.80 4.73 1.88
CA THR A 49 -11.53 4.71 3.16
C THR A 49 -10.71 5.40 4.25
N ALA A 50 -9.42 5.08 4.36
CA ALA A 50 -8.54 5.70 5.34
C ALA A 50 -8.39 7.21 5.10
N ILE A 51 -7.97 7.60 3.90
CA ILE A 51 -7.66 9.01 3.59
C ILE A 51 -8.91 9.89 3.71
N LYS A 52 -10.00 9.51 3.03
CA LYS A 52 -11.24 10.29 3.07
C LYS A 52 -11.88 10.27 4.46
N GLY A 53 -11.86 9.11 5.12
CA GLY A 53 -12.44 8.93 6.45
C GLY A 53 -11.73 9.77 7.51
N ILE A 54 -10.39 9.77 7.53
CA ILE A 54 -9.58 10.58 8.45
C ILE A 54 -9.80 12.07 8.18
N LEU A 55 -9.69 12.52 6.92
CA LEU A 55 -9.88 13.93 6.56
C LEU A 55 -11.25 14.46 6.98
N ARG A 56 -12.31 13.66 6.78
CA ARG A 56 -13.67 14.05 7.19
C ARG A 56 -13.82 14.10 8.70
N ALA A 57 -13.29 13.13 9.41
CA ALA A 57 -13.33 13.08 10.89
C ALA A 57 -12.52 14.22 11.52
N SER A 58 -11.41 14.62 10.89
CA SER A 58 -10.47 15.62 11.40
C SER A 58 -10.74 17.06 10.91
N ARG A 59 -11.87 17.31 10.21
CA ARG A 59 -12.20 18.64 9.63
C ARG A 59 -12.23 19.80 10.63
N HIS A 60 -12.40 19.50 11.91
CA HIS A 60 -12.38 20.47 13.01
C HIS A 60 -10.96 20.82 13.50
N VAL A 61 -9.96 20.01 13.15
CA VAL A 61 -8.54 20.23 13.46
C VAL A 61 -7.84 20.94 12.30
N GLY A 62 -8.01 20.41 11.09
CA GLY A 62 -7.36 20.92 9.90
C GLY A 62 -7.70 20.13 8.64
N ARG A 63 -7.04 20.49 7.53
CA ARG A 63 -7.20 19.84 6.24
C ARG A 63 -5.87 19.63 5.51
N HIS A 64 -4.77 19.78 6.24
CA HIS A 64 -3.44 19.62 5.63
C HIS A 64 -3.01 18.16 5.65
N VAL A 65 -2.49 17.71 4.51
CA VAL A 65 -2.00 16.35 4.26
C VAL A 65 -0.62 16.40 3.64
N ILE A 66 0.29 15.57 4.10
CA ILE A 66 1.60 15.38 3.48
C ILE A 66 1.65 13.99 2.85
N THR A 67 2.20 13.92 1.63
CA THR A 67 2.35 12.69 0.87
C THR A 67 3.67 12.66 0.11
N THR A 68 3.93 11.58 -0.66
CA THR A 68 5.16 11.45 -1.46
C THR A 68 4.85 11.41 -2.97
N PRO A 69 5.84 11.67 -3.85
CA PRO A 69 5.65 11.52 -5.29
C PRO A 69 5.57 10.06 -5.75
N LEU A 70 5.83 9.09 -4.86
CA LEU A 70 5.90 7.65 -5.14
C LEU A 70 4.59 6.90 -4.90
N GLU A 71 3.55 7.61 -4.48
CA GLU A 71 2.29 6.97 -4.08
C GLU A 71 1.55 6.33 -5.25
N HIS A 72 0.92 5.20 -4.95
CA HIS A 72 0.02 4.53 -5.90
C HIS A 72 -1.14 5.44 -6.31
N ALA A 73 -1.69 5.23 -7.52
CA ALA A 73 -2.81 6.01 -8.06
C ALA A 73 -4.05 6.04 -7.14
N SER A 74 -4.28 5.00 -6.34
CA SER A 74 -5.37 4.97 -5.35
C SER A 74 -5.18 5.96 -4.19
N VAL A 75 -3.94 6.35 -3.90
CA VAL A 75 -3.59 7.41 -2.93
C VAL A 75 -3.58 8.77 -3.64
N SER A 76 -2.76 8.93 -4.68
CA SER A 76 -2.61 10.23 -5.36
C SER A 76 -3.92 10.73 -5.98
N GLY A 77 -4.70 9.86 -6.63
CA GLY A 77 -6.01 10.21 -7.17
C GLY A 77 -7.04 10.54 -6.08
N CYS A 78 -6.99 9.82 -4.94
CA CYS A 78 -7.81 10.14 -3.77
C CYS A 78 -7.48 11.54 -3.23
N LEU A 79 -6.18 11.87 -3.09
CA LEU A 79 -5.73 13.17 -2.62
C LEU A 79 -6.11 14.30 -3.58
N THR A 80 -6.01 14.09 -4.90
CA THR A 80 -6.50 15.05 -5.89
C THR A 80 -7.99 15.36 -5.69
N ALA A 81 -8.83 14.33 -5.53
CA ALA A 81 -10.25 14.52 -5.26
C ALA A 81 -10.53 15.23 -3.92
N MET A 82 -9.69 15.01 -2.91
CA MET A 82 -9.81 15.71 -1.63
C MET A 82 -9.32 17.17 -1.73
N GLN A 83 -8.32 17.45 -2.56
CA GLN A 83 -7.86 18.82 -2.84
C GLN A 83 -8.96 19.66 -3.48
N GLU A 84 -9.73 19.08 -4.41
CA GLU A 84 -10.92 19.73 -4.99
C GLU A 84 -12.00 20.05 -3.93
N GLN A 85 -11.99 19.31 -2.79
CA GLN A 85 -12.87 19.54 -1.65
C GLN A 85 -12.22 20.43 -0.57
N GLY A 86 -11.09 21.07 -0.87
CA GLY A 86 -10.41 22.04 0.00
C GLY A 86 -9.36 21.46 0.92
N ALA A 87 -8.89 20.22 0.72
CA ALA A 87 -7.70 19.74 1.38
C ALA A 87 -6.44 20.43 0.83
N GLN A 88 -5.47 20.69 1.71
CA GLN A 88 -4.16 21.23 1.35
C GLN A 88 -3.17 20.08 1.29
N ILE A 89 -2.58 19.84 0.13
CA ILE A 89 -1.69 18.70 -0.09
C ILE A 89 -0.29 19.18 -0.35
N ASP A 90 0.63 18.84 0.54
CA ASP A 90 2.06 19.02 0.34
C ASP A 90 2.72 17.67 -0.03
N VAL A 91 3.66 17.74 -0.96
CA VAL A 91 4.40 16.58 -1.44
C VAL A 91 5.84 16.71 -0.98
N VAL A 92 6.21 15.92 0.04
CA VAL A 92 7.58 15.89 0.55
C VAL A 92 8.53 15.33 -0.52
N SER A 93 9.71 15.91 -0.66
CA SER A 93 10.71 15.45 -1.61
C SER A 93 11.30 14.08 -1.19
N ILE A 94 11.90 13.44 -2.16
CA ILE A 94 12.68 12.22 -1.99
C ILE A 94 14.12 12.44 -2.42
N ASP A 95 15.04 11.69 -1.83
CA ASP A 95 16.41 11.67 -2.25
C ASP A 95 16.61 10.91 -3.58
N ARG A 96 17.85 10.85 -4.07
CA ARG A 96 18.20 10.11 -5.31
C ARG A 96 18.01 8.60 -5.19
N GLN A 97 17.85 8.10 -3.99
CA GLN A 97 17.56 6.70 -3.71
C GLN A 97 16.05 6.44 -3.52
N GLY A 98 15.21 7.46 -3.67
CA GLY A 98 13.78 7.39 -3.56
C GLY A 98 13.24 7.40 -2.12
N ARG A 99 14.08 7.68 -1.11
CA ARG A 99 13.64 7.76 0.30
C ARG A 99 13.15 9.17 0.62
N VAL A 100 12.12 9.25 1.44
CA VAL A 100 11.56 10.50 1.96
C VAL A 100 12.65 11.34 2.64
N ASN A 101 12.70 12.62 2.33
CA ASN A 101 13.50 13.60 3.02
C ASN A 101 12.86 13.93 4.36
N LEU A 102 13.41 13.39 5.46
CA LEU A 102 12.86 13.57 6.80
C LEU A 102 13.00 15.01 7.32
N ASP A 103 14.04 15.73 6.92
CA ASP A 103 14.24 17.13 7.32
C ASP A 103 13.14 18.01 6.70
N GLU A 104 12.87 17.85 5.40
CA GLU A 104 11.78 18.56 4.73
C GLU A 104 10.41 18.13 5.29
N LEU A 105 10.22 16.84 5.64
CA LEU A 105 8.99 16.40 6.29
C LEU A 105 8.76 17.14 7.61
N ALA A 106 9.82 17.34 8.41
CA ALA A 106 9.74 18.10 9.66
C ALA A 106 9.36 19.58 9.42
N GLU A 107 9.87 20.18 8.35
CA GLU A 107 9.53 21.58 7.97
C GLU A 107 8.08 21.72 7.48
N LEU A 108 7.55 20.70 6.79
CA LEU A 108 6.19 20.70 6.26
C LEU A 108 5.13 20.41 7.33
N LEU A 109 5.49 19.74 8.43
CA LEU A 109 4.56 19.43 9.52
C LEU A 109 4.07 20.69 10.22
N ARG A 110 2.75 20.84 10.29
CA ARG A 110 2.04 21.99 10.90
C ARG A 110 1.05 21.52 11.96
N ARG A 111 0.55 22.45 12.77
CA ARG A 111 -0.47 22.14 13.80
C ARG A 111 -1.79 21.66 13.21
N ASP A 112 -2.12 22.07 11.98
CA ASP A 112 -3.31 21.67 11.24
C ASP A 112 -3.06 20.52 10.27
N THR A 113 -1.87 19.88 10.31
CA THR A 113 -1.60 18.63 9.60
C THR A 113 -2.37 17.49 10.27
N VAL A 114 -3.25 16.85 9.52
CA VAL A 114 -4.11 15.77 10.03
C VAL A 114 -3.75 14.39 9.49
N LEU A 115 -2.95 14.34 8.41
CA LEU A 115 -2.58 13.07 7.79
C LEU A 115 -1.19 13.18 7.13
N VAL A 116 -0.35 12.18 7.38
CA VAL A 116 0.77 11.81 6.54
C VAL A 116 0.42 10.48 5.89
N THR A 117 0.52 10.38 4.56
CA THR A 117 0.24 9.14 3.84
C THR A 117 1.41 8.74 2.97
N ILE A 118 1.93 7.53 3.18
CA ILE A 118 3.10 6.98 2.48
C ILE A 118 2.93 5.49 2.17
N SER A 119 3.52 5.05 1.07
CA SER A 119 3.72 3.63 0.79
C SER A 119 4.90 3.10 1.58
N ALA A 120 4.76 1.97 2.29
CA ALA A 120 5.89 1.31 2.97
C ALA A 120 6.96 0.86 1.98
N VAL A 121 6.51 0.40 0.81
CA VAL A 121 7.35 0.06 -0.35
C VAL A 121 6.71 0.62 -1.60
N ASP A 122 7.46 1.41 -2.33
CA ASP A 122 7.01 1.94 -3.62
C ASP A 122 6.84 0.83 -4.68
N SER A 123 5.77 0.92 -5.44
CA SER A 123 5.37 -0.12 -6.40
C SER A 123 6.14 -0.14 -7.71
N GLU A 124 6.90 0.91 -8.04
CA GLU A 124 7.65 1.02 -9.30
C GLU A 124 9.15 0.77 -9.12
N LEU A 125 9.76 1.34 -8.07
CA LEU A 125 11.20 1.24 -7.82
C LEU A 125 11.55 0.21 -6.74
N GLY A 126 10.58 -0.15 -5.88
CA GLY A 126 10.78 -1.07 -4.77
C GLY A 126 11.47 -0.45 -3.56
N VAL A 127 11.48 0.87 -3.45
CA VAL A 127 12.14 1.59 -2.35
C VAL A 127 11.36 1.42 -1.06
N VAL A 128 12.06 1.08 0.02
CA VAL A 128 11.50 0.97 1.38
C VAL A 128 11.55 2.34 2.06
N GLN A 129 10.40 2.82 2.52
CA GLN A 129 10.28 4.10 3.21
C GLN A 129 10.52 3.99 4.71
N PRO A 130 11.03 5.04 5.37
CA PRO A 130 11.39 5.06 6.79
C PRO A 130 10.15 5.24 7.69
N VAL A 131 9.18 4.29 7.63
CA VAL A 131 7.90 4.36 8.33
C VAL A 131 8.08 4.56 9.84
N ARG A 132 9.05 3.87 10.45
CA ARG A 132 9.30 3.96 11.89
C ARG A 132 9.79 5.33 12.32
N GLU A 133 10.69 5.91 11.54
CA GLU A 133 11.24 7.25 11.77
C GLU A 133 10.15 8.30 11.63
N ILE A 134 9.31 8.19 10.60
CA ILE A 134 8.17 9.08 10.40
C ILE A 134 7.18 8.96 11.56
N ALA A 135 6.83 7.74 11.98
CA ALA A 135 5.95 7.54 13.13
C ALA A 135 6.44 8.24 14.39
N ARG A 136 7.75 8.16 14.68
CA ARG A 136 8.38 8.86 15.82
C ARG A 136 8.29 10.38 15.69
N MET A 137 8.47 10.93 14.50
CA MET A 137 8.34 12.38 14.27
C MET A 137 6.91 12.84 14.55
N LEU A 138 5.90 12.03 14.23
CA LEU A 138 4.50 12.35 14.43
C LEU A 138 4.05 12.27 15.89
N GLU A 139 4.83 11.69 16.81
CA GLU A 139 4.53 11.69 18.25
C GLU A 139 4.37 13.11 18.80
N ALA A 140 5.05 14.10 18.22
CA ALA A 140 4.91 15.52 18.56
C ALA A 140 3.62 16.18 17.99
N TYR A 141 2.89 15.47 17.11
CA TYR A 141 1.71 15.97 16.41
C TYR A 141 0.49 15.05 16.66
N PRO A 142 -0.14 15.11 17.85
CA PRO A 142 -1.13 14.11 18.30
C PRO A 142 -2.41 14.05 17.44
N HIS A 143 -2.66 15.08 16.62
CA HIS A 143 -3.79 15.12 15.70
C HIS A 143 -3.44 14.63 14.28
N CYS A 144 -2.16 14.46 13.99
CA CYS A 144 -1.69 13.96 12.70
C CYS A 144 -1.67 12.43 12.72
N ARG A 145 -2.33 11.80 11.77
CA ARG A 145 -2.36 10.34 11.62
C ARG A 145 -1.42 9.89 10.52
N LEU A 146 -0.83 8.71 10.70
CA LEU A 146 0.02 8.06 9.70
C LEU A 146 -0.76 6.94 9.01
N HIS A 147 -1.05 7.15 7.72
CA HIS A 147 -1.54 6.09 6.84
C HIS A 147 -0.40 5.46 6.06
N VAL A 148 -0.29 4.14 6.11
CA VAL A 148 0.74 3.37 5.42
C VAL A 148 0.10 2.44 4.38
N ASP A 149 0.40 2.65 3.10
CA ASP A 149 0.10 1.63 2.08
C ASP A 149 1.16 0.54 2.11
N ALA A 150 0.83 -0.60 2.73
CA ALA A 150 1.72 -1.74 2.89
C ALA A 150 1.55 -2.80 1.79
N THR A 151 0.82 -2.48 0.72
CA THR A 151 0.44 -3.42 -0.35
C THR A 151 1.65 -4.12 -0.98
N GLN A 152 2.77 -3.44 -1.13
CA GLN A 152 4.00 -4.03 -1.68
C GLN A 152 4.98 -4.55 -0.61
N ALA A 153 4.67 -4.37 0.68
CA ALA A 153 5.53 -4.76 1.79
C ALA A 153 5.14 -6.12 2.38
N VAL A 154 3.84 -6.34 2.65
CA VAL A 154 3.33 -7.55 3.30
C VAL A 154 3.71 -8.81 2.52
N GLY A 155 4.26 -9.81 3.23
CA GLY A 155 4.75 -11.07 2.66
C GLY A 155 6.08 -10.96 1.90
N LYS A 156 6.70 -9.76 1.80
CA LYS A 156 7.99 -9.53 1.14
C LYS A 156 9.08 -9.07 2.11
N ILE A 157 8.73 -8.14 3.02
CA ILE A 157 9.62 -7.66 4.08
C ILE A 157 8.88 -7.67 5.42
N PRO A 158 9.58 -7.74 6.56
CA PRO A 158 8.96 -7.56 7.87
C PRO A 158 8.27 -6.20 7.94
N ILE A 159 7.01 -6.20 8.37
CA ILE A 159 6.22 -4.99 8.59
C ILE A 159 5.49 -5.10 9.92
N SER A 160 5.26 -3.98 10.58
CA SER A 160 4.55 -3.94 11.86
C SER A 160 3.52 -2.82 11.84
N PHE A 161 2.29 -3.15 12.20
CA PHE A 161 1.21 -2.17 12.35
C PHE A 161 1.45 -1.20 13.51
N GLN A 162 2.36 -1.52 14.45
CA GLN A 162 2.66 -0.65 15.60
C GLN A 162 3.12 0.77 15.24
N TYR A 163 3.63 0.96 14.02
CA TYR A 163 4.14 2.25 13.53
C TYR A 163 3.14 3.00 12.63
N ALA A 164 1.90 2.54 12.52
CA ALA A 164 0.89 3.19 11.69
C ALA A 164 -0.42 3.37 12.46
N ASP A 165 -1.14 4.45 12.16
CA ASP A 165 -2.51 4.66 12.63
C ASP A 165 -3.51 3.88 11.77
N THR A 166 -3.25 3.84 10.45
CA THR A 166 -3.97 2.99 9.49
C THR A 166 -3.01 2.35 8.50
N MET A 167 -3.32 1.12 8.05
CA MET A 167 -2.48 0.39 7.12
C MET A 167 -3.34 -0.36 6.10
N SER A 168 -3.02 -0.19 4.82
CA SER A 168 -3.71 -0.87 3.72
C SER A 168 -2.91 -2.01 3.14
N LEU A 169 -3.60 -3.11 2.79
CA LEU A 169 -3.00 -4.23 2.08
C LEU A 169 -4.03 -4.92 1.16
N ALA A 170 -3.53 -5.65 0.14
CA ALA A 170 -4.34 -6.39 -0.82
C ALA A 170 -3.85 -7.83 -0.93
N ALA A 171 -4.75 -8.79 -0.79
CA ALA A 171 -4.42 -10.21 -0.75
C ALA A 171 -3.67 -10.71 -2.01
N HIS A 172 -4.06 -10.24 -3.20
CA HIS A 172 -3.41 -10.63 -4.46
C HIS A 172 -1.94 -10.21 -4.59
N LYS A 173 -1.42 -9.36 -3.71
CA LYS A 173 0.01 -8.96 -3.69
C LYS A 173 0.89 -9.89 -2.87
N PHE A 174 0.27 -10.79 -2.11
CA PHE A 174 0.93 -11.89 -1.41
C PHE A 174 0.31 -13.27 -1.74
N TYR A 175 -0.12 -13.41 -3.01
CA TYR A 175 -0.66 -14.65 -3.63
C TYR A 175 -2.04 -15.09 -3.13
N GLY A 176 -2.79 -14.23 -2.45
CA GLY A 176 -4.19 -14.43 -2.14
C GLY A 176 -5.12 -14.10 -3.32
N LEU A 177 -6.42 -14.23 -3.09
CA LEU A 177 -7.43 -13.99 -4.11
C LEU A 177 -7.56 -12.50 -4.46
N ASN A 178 -7.98 -12.23 -5.69
CA ASN A 178 -8.42 -10.90 -6.10
C ASN A 178 -9.77 -10.52 -5.44
N GLY A 179 -10.06 -9.22 -5.38
CA GLY A 179 -11.34 -8.72 -4.88
C GLY A 179 -11.43 -8.65 -3.36
N VAL A 180 -10.32 -8.80 -2.65
CA VAL A 180 -10.23 -8.63 -1.20
C VAL A 180 -8.97 -7.90 -0.79
N GLY A 181 -9.11 -7.02 0.20
CA GLY A 181 -8.05 -6.33 0.90
C GLY A 181 -8.43 -6.12 2.35
N LEU A 182 -7.49 -5.58 3.11
CA LEU A 182 -7.70 -5.20 4.50
C LEU A 182 -7.27 -3.74 4.70
N LEU A 183 -8.03 -3.05 5.53
CA LEU A 183 -7.62 -1.80 6.15
C LEU A 183 -7.48 -2.08 7.65
N LEU A 184 -6.27 -1.93 8.18
CA LEU A 184 -6.05 -1.90 9.61
C LEU A 184 -6.24 -0.46 10.09
N ARG A 185 -6.92 -0.26 11.21
CA ARG A 185 -7.20 1.03 11.82
C ARG A 185 -7.09 0.93 13.34
N ARG A 186 -6.22 1.71 13.95
CA ARG A 186 -6.13 1.81 15.42
C ARG A 186 -7.47 2.22 16.01
N GLU A 187 -7.85 1.62 17.13
CA GLU A 187 -9.15 1.86 17.77
C GLU A 187 -9.40 3.32 18.11
N ASP A 188 -8.34 4.09 18.44
CA ASP A 188 -8.40 5.52 18.78
C ASP A 188 -8.41 6.44 17.55
N VAL A 189 -8.27 5.92 16.34
CA VAL A 189 -8.29 6.74 15.11
C VAL A 189 -9.73 7.02 14.70
N GLY A 190 -10.12 8.29 14.77
CA GLY A 190 -11.40 8.74 14.23
C GLY A 190 -11.42 8.66 12.71
N MET A 191 -12.44 8.01 12.18
CA MET A 191 -12.61 7.83 10.73
C MET A 191 -14.09 7.79 10.36
N GLU A 192 -14.52 8.54 9.35
CA GLU A 192 -15.87 8.39 8.78
C GLU A 192 -15.89 7.26 7.75
N PRO A 193 -16.96 6.44 7.68
CA PRO A 193 -17.06 5.38 6.68
C PRO A 193 -17.12 5.94 5.25
N LEU A 194 -16.51 5.24 4.31
CA LEU A 194 -16.65 5.53 2.88
C LEU A 194 -17.97 4.94 2.33
N ILE A 195 -18.30 3.72 2.76
CA ILE A 195 -19.49 2.99 2.33
C ILE A 195 -20.45 2.92 3.51
N HIS A 196 -21.57 3.64 3.39
CA HIS A 196 -22.62 3.72 4.40
C HIS A 196 -23.65 2.59 4.20
N GLY A 197 -24.31 2.18 5.29
CA GLY A 197 -25.39 1.17 5.29
C GLY A 197 -25.64 0.62 6.69
N GLY A 198 -26.20 -0.57 6.76
CA GLY A 198 -26.46 -1.24 8.04
C GLY A 198 -25.17 -1.67 8.74
N VAL A 199 -25.27 -1.86 10.07
CA VAL A 199 -24.16 -2.41 10.87
C VAL A 199 -23.90 -3.86 10.43
N SER A 200 -22.65 -4.15 10.11
CA SER A 200 -22.17 -5.46 9.68
C SER A 200 -20.96 -5.86 10.55
N ALA A 201 -19.97 -6.54 10.00
CA ALA A 201 -18.74 -6.88 10.71
C ALA A 201 -17.91 -5.65 11.13
N SER A 202 -18.11 -4.49 10.49
CA SER A 202 -17.44 -3.24 10.84
C SER A 202 -18.40 -2.05 10.71
N LEU A 203 -18.23 -1.07 11.60
CA LEU A 203 -18.89 0.24 11.52
C LEU A 203 -18.35 1.10 10.36
N TYR A 204 -17.16 0.80 9.87
CA TYR A 204 -16.44 1.60 8.88
C TYR A 204 -16.64 1.11 7.44
N ARG A 205 -17.24 -0.07 7.27
CA ARG A 205 -17.51 -0.63 5.95
C ARG A 205 -18.78 -1.48 6.00
N SER A 206 -19.87 -0.97 5.48
CA SER A 206 -21.15 -1.68 5.41
C SER A 206 -21.16 -2.75 4.30
N GLY A 207 -22.03 -3.73 4.44
CA GLY A 207 -22.25 -4.81 3.49
C GLY A 207 -22.03 -6.20 4.10
N THR A 208 -22.61 -7.21 3.48
CA THR A 208 -22.44 -8.61 3.93
C THR A 208 -20.97 -9.01 3.87
N PRO A 209 -20.37 -9.48 4.98
CA PRO A 209 -18.95 -9.87 5.00
C PRO A 209 -18.68 -11.05 4.05
N PRO A 210 -17.64 -10.99 3.22
CA PRO A 210 -17.27 -12.08 2.32
C PRO A 210 -16.47 -13.15 3.07
N VAL A 211 -17.13 -13.99 3.87
CA VAL A 211 -16.53 -14.98 4.79
C VAL A 211 -15.50 -15.88 4.10
N GLY A 212 -15.83 -16.39 2.91
CA GLY A 212 -14.90 -17.24 2.15
C GLY A 212 -13.62 -16.51 1.71
N LEU A 213 -13.72 -15.21 1.38
CA LEU A 213 -12.55 -14.40 1.06
C LEU A 213 -11.72 -14.07 2.32
N ALA A 214 -12.36 -13.93 3.50
CA ALA A 214 -11.64 -13.77 4.77
C ALA A 214 -10.76 -14.98 5.05
N ALA A 215 -11.33 -16.19 5.03
CA ALA A 215 -10.60 -17.43 5.26
C ALA A 215 -9.49 -17.65 4.22
N ALA A 216 -9.75 -17.37 2.94
CA ALA A 216 -8.71 -17.47 1.90
C ALA A 216 -7.59 -16.44 2.08
N THR A 217 -7.91 -15.22 2.55
CA THR A 217 -6.91 -14.18 2.85
C THR A 217 -6.04 -14.56 4.05
N GLU A 218 -6.65 -15.10 5.10
CA GLU A 218 -5.94 -15.63 6.27
C GLU A 218 -4.90 -16.67 5.86
N THR A 219 -5.33 -17.72 5.14
CA THR A 219 -4.43 -18.77 4.66
C THR A 219 -3.29 -18.23 3.79
N ALA A 220 -3.61 -17.30 2.86
CA ALA A 220 -2.60 -16.69 2.01
C ALA A 220 -1.60 -15.84 2.82
N LEU A 221 -2.07 -15.11 3.83
CA LEU A 221 -1.23 -14.30 4.70
C LEU A 221 -0.30 -15.18 5.54
N GLU A 222 -0.81 -16.26 6.14
CA GLU A 222 -0.04 -17.23 6.92
C GLU A 222 1.11 -17.81 6.08
N ILE A 223 0.81 -18.31 4.88
CA ILE A 223 1.82 -18.84 3.95
C ILE A 223 2.84 -17.73 3.57
N ALA A 224 2.35 -16.52 3.24
CA ALA A 224 3.22 -15.44 2.82
C ALA A 224 4.20 -15.02 3.93
N LEU A 225 3.77 -14.99 5.18
CA LEU A 225 4.61 -14.61 6.31
C LEU A 225 5.56 -15.74 6.74
N SER A 226 5.08 -16.99 6.75
CA SER A 226 5.92 -18.14 7.11
C SER A 226 7.04 -18.40 6.11
N GLU A 227 6.80 -18.16 4.82
CA GLU A 227 7.79 -18.34 3.75
C GLU A 227 8.56 -17.06 3.39
N GLN A 228 8.28 -15.92 4.03
CA GLN A 228 8.81 -14.60 3.66
C GLN A 228 10.34 -14.58 3.52
N ALA A 229 11.05 -15.09 4.51
CA ALA A 229 12.52 -15.08 4.50
C ALA A 229 13.11 -15.92 3.36
N ALA A 230 12.59 -17.14 3.15
CA ALA A 230 13.03 -18.03 2.08
C ALA A 230 12.74 -17.47 0.69
N ARG A 231 11.54 -16.88 0.52
CA ARG A 231 11.16 -16.20 -0.73
C ARG A 231 12.03 -14.98 -0.99
N TYR A 232 12.30 -14.17 0.04
CA TYR A 232 13.17 -12.99 -0.07
C TYR A 232 14.57 -13.39 -0.54
N GLU A 233 15.20 -14.36 0.11
CA GLU A 233 16.54 -14.85 -0.25
C GLU A 233 16.60 -15.38 -1.68
N ARG A 234 15.60 -16.18 -2.09
CA ARG A 234 15.51 -16.69 -3.45
C ARG A 234 15.42 -15.57 -4.48
N VAL A 235 14.52 -14.61 -4.25
CA VAL A 235 14.30 -13.49 -5.19
C VAL A 235 15.51 -12.55 -5.20
N GLN A 236 16.20 -12.37 -4.07
CA GLN A 236 17.44 -11.60 -3.99
C GLN A 236 18.55 -12.20 -4.89
N LYS A 237 18.73 -13.51 -4.85
CA LYS A 237 19.68 -14.21 -5.74
C LYS A 237 19.32 -14.03 -7.22
N LEU A 238 18.03 -14.12 -7.57
CA LEU A 238 17.55 -13.90 -8.95
C LEU A 238 17.73 -12.44 -9.39
N ASN A 239 17.40 -11.49 -8.54
CA ASN A 239 17.58 -10.05 -8.81
C ASN A 239 19.05 -9.70 -9.02
N ALA A 240 19.94 -10.17 -8.13
CA ALA A 240 21.39 -9.95 -8.27
C ALA A 240 21.92 -10.50 -9.59
N ARG A 241 21.51 -11.73 -9.97
CA ARG A 241 21.89 -12.36 -11.25
C ARG A 241 21.39 -11.55 -12.45
N LEU A 242 20.13 -11.06 -12.39
CA LEU A 242 19.55 -10.24 -13.46
C LEU A 242 20.29 -8.88 -13.56
N ARG A 243 20.56 -8.21 -12.45
CA ARG A 243 21.33 -6.95 -12.43
C ARG A 243 22.72 -7.14 -13.05
N ALA A 244 23.44 -8.21 -12.70
CA ALA A 244 24.73 -8.51 -13.25
C ALA A 244 24.68 -8.76 -14.79
N ALA A 245 23.66 -9.49 -15.25
CA ALA A 245 23.45 -9.74 -16.68
C ALA A 245 23.09 -8.44 -17.45
N LEU A 246 22.37 -7.52 -16.83
CA LEU A 246 22.00 -6.24 -17.45
C LEU A 246 23.15 -5.21 -17.44
N ALA A 247 24.09 -5.31 -16.51
CA ALA A 247 25.21 -4.37 -16.36
C ALA A 247 26.13 -4.31 -17.60
N VAL A 248 26.17 -5.38 -18.40
CA VAL A 248 26.94 -5.42 -19.65
C VAL A 248 26.22 -4.78 -20.84
N CYS A 249 24.98 -4.34 -20.67
CA CYS A 249 24.16 -3.71 -21.70
C CYS A 249 24.24 -2.17 -21.55
N PRO A 250 25.02 -1.45 -22.38
CA PRO A 250 25.31 -0.03 -22.15
C PRO A 250 24.07 0.87 -22.29
N LYS A 251 23.04 0.41 -22.97
CA LYS A 251 21.76 1.14 -23.15
C LYS A 251 20.74 0.88 -22.05
N VAL A 252 21.03 0.01 -21.09
CA VAL A 252 20.13 -0.32 -19.97
C VAL A 252 20.53 0.48 -18.75
N ALA A 253 19.60 1.25 -18.21
CA ALA A 253 19.73 1.92 -16.93
C ALA A 253 18.78 1.28 -15.91
N ILE A 254 19.33 0.78 -14.81
CA ILE A 254 18.55 0.28 -13.68
C ILE A 254 18.14 1.47 -12.83
N ASN A 255 16.83 1.66 -12.64
CA ASN A 255 16.24 2.75 -11.87
C ASN A 255 16.01 2.37 -10.40
N SER A 256 15.74 1.09 -10.12
CA SER A 256 15.62 0.60 -8.74
C SER A 256 16.97 0.67 -8.03
N PRO A 257 17.09 1.39 -6.90
CA PRO A 257 18.35 1.46 -6.14
C PRO A 257 18.73 0.08 -5.57
N GLU A 258 19.98 -0.06 -5.12
CA GLU A 258 20.49 -1.34 -4.61
C GLU A 258 19.78 -1.81 -3.32
N HIS A 259 19.34 -0.86 -2.49
CA HIS A 259 18.61 -1.14 -1.25
C HIS A 259 17.09 -1.33 -1.44
N ALA A 260 16.59 -1.26 -2.69
CA ALA A 260 15.20 -1.63 -2.98
C ALA A 260 14.92 -3.10 -2.67
N ILE A 261 13.66 -3.43 -2.38
CA ILE A 261 13.30 -4.84 -2.21
C ILE A 261 13.59 -5.62 -3.51
N PRO A 262 14.12 -6.84 -3.42
CA PRO A 262 14.55 -7.58 -4.61
C PRO A 262 13.38 -8.03 -5.51
N HIS A 263 12.15 -7.95 -5.02
CA HIS A 263 10.93 -8.33 -5.75
C HIS A 263 10.56 -7.36 -6.87
N ILE A 264 11.12 -6.16 -6.87
CA ILE A 264 10.83 -5.11 -7.85
C ILE A 264 12.16 -4.66 -8.48
N LEU A 265 12.22 -4.71 -9.81
CA LEU A 265 13.34 -4.18 -10.57
C LEU A 265 12.79 -3.31 -11.70
N ASN A 266 13.05 -2.02 -11.61
CA ASN A 266 12.69 -1.04 -12.63
C ASN A 266 13.92 -0.71 -13.48
N LEU A 267 13.74 -0.69 -14.79
CA LEU A 267 14.80 -0.35 -15.72
C LEU A 267 14.27 0.50 -16.88
N SER A 268 15.16 1.25 -17.50
CA SER A 268 14.92 2.01 -18.73
C SER A 268 15.90 1.56 -19.81
N VAL A 269 15.45 1.57 -21.05
CA VAL A 269 16.31 1.24 -22.22
C VAL A 269 16.38 2.48 -23.12
N GLU A 270 17.57 2.99 -23.34
CA GLU A 270 17.79 4.18 -24.15
C GLU A 270 17.26 3.98 -25.59
N GLY A 271 16.48 4.97 -26.05
CA GLY A 271 15.91 4.97 -27.40
C GLY A 271 14.75 4.00 -27.62
N VAL A 272 14.26 3.29 -26.56
CA VAL A 272 13.17 2.33 -26.69
C VAL A 272 12.01 2.75 -25.79
N ARG A 273 10.80 2.85 -26.36
CA ARG A 273 9.59 3.09 -25.59
C ARG A 273 9.27 1.87 -24.71
N GLY A 274 8.92 2.07 -23.45
CA GLY A 274 8.56 1.00 -22.52
C GLY A 274 7.45 0.07 -23.06
N THR A 275 6.43 0.62 -23.72
CA THR A 275 5.35 -0.17 -24.35
C THR A 275 5.87 -1.08 -25.47
N ALA A 276 6.78 -0.59 -26.30
CA ALA A 276 7.39 -1.39 -27.37
C ALA A 276 8.29 -2.50 -26.78
N MET A 277 9.05 -2.19 -25.73
CA MET A 277 9.86 -3.19 -25.01
C MET A 277 8.97 -4.27 -24.38
N ALA A 278 7.90 -3.87 -23.69
CA ALA A 278 6.96 -4.81 -23.07
C ALA A 278 6.36 -5.75 -24.11
N ALA A 279 5.90 -5.23 -25.25
CA ALA A 279 5.35 -6.07 -26.33
C ALA A 279 6.40 -7.03 -26.92
N ALA A 280 7.65 -6.58 -27.09
CA ALA A 280 8.73 -7.43 -27.60
C ALA A 280 9.14 -8.55 -26.63
N LEU A 281 9.05 -8.29 -25.31
CA LEU A 281 9.30 -9.28 -24.26
C LEU A 281 8.14 -10.27 -24.14
N ASP A 282 6.90 -9.78 -24.18
CA ASP A 282 5.68 -10.60 -24.14
C ASP A 282 5.65 -11.61 -25.29
N ALA A 283 6.01 -11.19 -26.51
CA ALA A 283 6.16 -12.08 -27.65
C ALA A 283 7.20 -13.20 -27.45
N ARG A 284 8.03 -13.12 -26.42
CA ARG A 284 9.03 -14.11 -25.99
C ARG A 284 8.65 -14.82 -24.69
N GLY A 285 7.42 -14.62 -24.19
CA GLY A 285 6.93 -15.20 -22.95
C GLY A 285 7.47 -14.54 -21.68
N VAL A 286 8.05 -13.32 -21.78
CA VAL A 286 8.54 -12.56 -20.63
C VAL A 286 7.55 -11.46 -20.29
N CYS A 287 6.78 -11.66 -19.23
CA CYS A 287 5.77 -10.70 -18.77
C CYS A 287 6.41 -9.58 -17.94
N VAL A 288 6.28 -8.35 -18.41
CA VAL A 288 6.72 -7.15 -17.70
C VAL A 288 5.64 -6.07 -17.74
N SER A 289 5.67 -5.14 -16.79
CA SER A 289 4.78 -4.00 -16.78
C SER A 289 5.51 -2.73 -17.18
N VAL A 290 4.81 -1.82 -17.84
CA VAL A 290 5.28 -0.45 -18.08
C VAL A 290 4.67 0.42 -17.00
N LYS A 291 5.47 0.91 -16.06
CA LYS A 291 5.05 1.64 -14.86
C LYS A 291 4.17 0.76 -13.94
N SER A 292 3.39 1.40 -13.04
CA SER A 292 2.31 0.68 -12.37
C SER A 292 1.17 0.42 -13.36
N ALA A 293 0.52 -0.74 -13.27
CA ALA A 293 -0.56 -1.15 -14.17
C ALA A 293 -1.76 -0.17 -14.21
N CYS A 294 -1.88 0.70 -13.20
CA CYS A 294 -2.94 1.71 -13.07
C CYS A 294 -2.55 3.10 -13.59
N SER A 295 -1.38 3.27 -14.22
CA SER A 295 -0.92 4.57 -14.72
C SER A 295 -1.49 4.88 -16.11
N VAL A 296 -1.74 6.18 -16.39
CA VAL A 296 -2.23 6.64 -17.70
C VAL A 296 -1.18 6.34 -18.78
N GLU A 297 -1.62 5.72 -19.86
CA GLU A 297 -0.74 5.36 -20.97
C GLU A 297 -0.10 6.59 -21.61
N GLY A 298 1.18 6.47 -22.00
CA GLY A 298 1.91 7.56 -22.69
C GLY A 298 2.53 8.62 -21.75
N THR A 299 2.23 8.64 -20.46
CA THR A 299 2.88 9.59 -19.54
C THR A 299 4.20 9.05 -18.98
N PRO A 300 5.25 9.90 -18.73
CA PRO A 300 6.46 9.46 -18.03
C PRO A 300 6.17 8.92 -16.62
N SER A 301 6.97 7.98 -16.13
CA SER A 301 6.88 7.53 -14.74
C SER A 301 7.26 8.66 -13.79
N ARG A 302 6.37 8.99 -12.85
CA ARG A 302 6.65 9.98 -11.80
C ARG A 302 7.77 9.49 -10.88
N ALA A 303 7.77 8.21 -10.53
CA ALA A 303 8.75 7.61 -9.66
C ALA A 303 10.16 7.64 -10.29
N VAL A 304 10.29 7.19 -11.54
CA VAL A 304 11.56 7.23 -12.27
C VAL A 304 12.04 8.66 -12.45
N PHE A 305 11.15 9.60 -12.80
CA PHE A 305 11.52 11.01 -12.92
C PHE A 305 11.98 11.61 -11.59
N ALA A 306 11.31 11.28 -10.49
CA ALA A 306 11.63 11.82 -9.17
C ALA A 306 13.06 11.45 -8.72
N VAL A 307 13.55 10.24 -9.05
CA VAL A 307 14.91 9.80 -8.69
C VAL A 307 15.95 10.16 -9.74
N SER A 308 15.61 10.09 -11.05
CA SER A 308 16.58 10.30 -12.14
C SER A 308 16.73 11.76 -12.55
N ARG A 309 15.70 12.58 -12.29
CA ARG A 309 15.58 13.96 -12.83
C ARG A 309 15.69 14.02 -14.36
N ASN A 310 15.47 12.89 -15.05
CA ASN A 310 15.60 12.76 -16.49
C ASN A 310 14.23 12.37 -17.10
N ARG A 311 13.66 13.24 -17.93
CA ARG A 311 12.38 13.01 -18.63
C ARG A 311 12.46 11.99 -19.79
N GLN A 312 13.67 11.63 -20.20
CA GLN A 312 13.89 10.65 -21.28
C GLN A 312 14.02 9.20 -20.78
N ARG A 313 14.02 9.00 -19.46
CA ARG A 313 14.05 7.69 -18.81
C ARG A 313 12.66 7.10 -18.51
#